data_05d00cc4212b922b89c24a32de8932d6
#
_entry.id   05d00cc4212b922b89c24a32de8932d6
#
_cell.length_a   1.000
_cell.length_b   1.000
_cell.length_c   1.000
_cell.angle_alpha   90.00
_cell.angle_beta   90.00
_cell.angle_gamma   90.00
#
_symmetry.space_group_name_H-M   'P 1'
#
loop_
_entity.id
_entity.type
_entity.pdbx_description
1 polymer ?
#
loop_
_entity_poly.entity_id
_entity_poly.type
_entity_poly.pdbx_seq_one_letter_code
_entity_poly.pdbx_strand_id
1 'polypeptide(L)'
;MKKTEWWKDAVIYQIYPKSFKDSNGDGIGDIQGIQEKIPYLKELGVDALWLSPVYLSPQVDNGYDIADYRQMDPMFGTNQDMFDLIEMAHENDIRIIMDFVANHTSDQCIWFKESCKGKDNFFSDFYIWKDPKPDGSLPNNWGSNFGGSAWEWNENRQQYYLHYYAKEQPDLNWENPYVRQYIYDMMRFWKAHGVDGWRMDVITSISKNLDFPDNKVPLSTSNQQNGPRMHEFIRELNAEVLEPFDMMSVGESPDAKSYDAWKLVAPQRKELDMIFTFEHMHIDRQKGGINGR
;
A
#
# COMPACT_ATOMS: atom_id res chain seq x y z
N MET A 1 19.20 18.53 6.28
CA MET A 1 20.35 17.73 5.78
C MET A 1 20.08 17.30 4.35
N LYS A 2 21.12 17.06 3.55
CA LYS A 2 20.91 16.47 2.22
C LYS A 2 20.52 15.00 2.43
N LYS A 3 19.44 14.54 1.80
CA LYS A 3 18.99 13.15 1.86
C LYS A 3 20.11 12.21 1.37
N THR A 4 20.37 11.14 2.11
CA THR A 4 21.29 10.11 1.68
C THR A 4 20.66 9.29 0.55
N GLU A 5 21.33 9.19 -0.59
CA GLU A 5 20.82 8.45 -1.76
C GLU A 5 21.39 7.01 -1.79
N TRP A 6 21.50 6.37 -0.61
CA TRP A 6 22.06 5.03 -0.43
C TRP A 6 21.42 3.97 -1.35
N TRP A 7 20.15 4.13 -1.65
CA TRP A 7 19.37 3.23 -2.46
C TRP A 7 19.78 3.16 -3.93
N LYS A 8 20.55 4.13 -4.42
CA LYS A 8 21.03 4.16 -5.82
C LYS A 8 22.01 3.04 -6.16
N ASP A 9 22.80 2.62 -5.17
CA ASP A 9 23.82 1.58 -5.35
C ASP A 9 23.44 0.29 -4.59
N ALA A 10 22.28 0.25 -3.94
CA ALA A 10 21.87 -0.83 -3.07
C ALA A 10 21.27 -2.02 -3.83
N VAL A 11 21.59 -3.22 -3.38
CA VAL A 11 20.88 -4.45 -3.72
C VAL A 11 19.72 -4.63 -2.74
N ILE A 12 18.49 -4.46 -3.21
CA ILE A 12 17.27 -4.63 -2.41
C ILE A 12 16.70 -6.02 -2.68
N TYR A 13 16.57 -6.83 -1.63
CA TYR A 13 16.04 -8.19 -1.70
C TYR A 13 14.62 -8.22 -1.12
N GLN A 14 13.63 -8.63 -1.93
CA GLN A 14 12.28 -8.82 -1.43
C GLN A 14 12.15 -10.13 -0.68
N ILE A 15 11.57 -10.09 0.51
CA ILE A 15 11.17 -11.26 1.28
C ILE A 15 9.64 -11.33 1.34
N TYR A 16 9.14 -12.49 0.93
CA TYR A 16 7.78 -12.93 1.20
C TYR A 16 7.81 -13.72 2.51
N PRO A 17 7.48 -13.11 3.68
CA PRO A 17 7.71 -13.75 4.99
C PRO A 17 7.10 -15.13 5.06
N LYS A 18 5.86 -15.28 4.62
CA LYS A 18 5.08 -16.53 4.66
C LYS A 18 5.77 -17.75 4.06
N SER A 19 6.65 -17.56 3.06
CA SER A 19 7.31 -18.65 2.32
C SER A 19 8.84 -18.63 2.40
N PHE A 20 9.44 -17.69 3.16
CA PHE A 20 10.88 -17.53 3.15
C PHE A 20 11.61 -18.53 4.06
N LYS A 21 11.28 -18.55 5.35
CA LYS A 21 11.87 -19.48 6.33
C LYS A 21 10.93 -19.65 7.52
N ASP A 22 10.51 -20.86 7.72
CA ASP A 22 9.77 -21.33 8.88
C ASP A 22 10.78 -21.67 10.01
N SER A 23 10.68 -21.01 11.15
CA SER A 23 11.57 -21.23 12.29
C SER A 23 11.00 -22.23 13.29
N ASN A 24 9.68 -22.36 13.36
CA ASN A 24 8.96 -23.13 14.38
C ASN A 24 8.40 -24.48 13.88
N GLY A 25 8.41 -24.72 12.56
CA GLY A 25 7.98 -25.98 11.94
C GLY A 25 6.47 -26.08 11.71
N ASP A 26 5.74 -24.97 11.68
CA ASP A 26 4.29 -24.95 11.45
C ASP A 26 3.90 -24.89 9.96
N GLY A 27 4.87 -24.76 9.05
CA GLY A 27 4.69 -24.70 7.61
C GLY A 27 4.55 -23.27 7.07
N ILE A 28 4.68 -22.25 7.94
CA ILE A 28 4.58 -20.84 7.59
C ILE A 28 5.90 -20.14 7.95
N GLY A 29 6.47 -19.38 7.05
CA GLY A 29 7.64 -18.55 7.32
C GLY A 29 7.31 -17.40 8.27
N ASP A 30 8.27 -16.99 9.09
CA ASP A 30 8.09 -16.03 10.17
C ASP A 30 9.29 -15.06 10.31
N ILE A 31 9.14 -14.07 11.18
CA ILE A 31 10.17 -13.05 11.43
C ILE A 31 11.44 -13.66 12.02
N GLN A 32 11.30 -14.62 12.91
CA GLN A 32 12.44 -15.33 13.51
C GLN A 32 13.22 -16.13 12.45
N GLY A 33 12.52 -16.73 11.49
CA GLY A 33 13.15 -17.37 10.34
C GLY A 33 13.92 -16.39 9.45
N ILE A 34 13.43 -15.15 9.31
CA ILE A 34 14.18 -14.10 8.61
C ILE A 34 15.43 -13.72 9.41
N GLN A 35 15.35 -13.58 10.74
CA GLN A 35 16.48 -13.31 11.62
C GLN A 35 17.58 -14.39 11.47
N GLU A 36 17.21 -15.67 11.46
CA GLU A 36 18.14 -16.78 11.22
C GLU A 36 18.91 -16.66 9.89
N LYS A 37 18.33 -15.96 8.90
CA LYS A 37 18.87 -15.81 7.54
C LYS A 37 19.64 -14.50 7.31
N ILE A 38 19.73 -13.61 8.29
CA ILE A 38 20.50 -12.37 8.15
C ILE A 38 21.98 -12.64 7.78
N PRO A 39 22.70 -13.59 8.39
CA PRO A 39 24.08 -13.89 7.96
C PRO A 39 24.19 -14.34 6.49
N TYR A 40 23.26 -15.17 6.02
CA TYR A 40 23.18 -15.60 4.63
C TYR A 40 22.94 -14.41 3.69
N LEU A 41 21.99 -13.53 4.03
CA LEU A 41 21.65 -12.36 3.22
C LEU A 41 22.83 -11.37 3.15
N LYS A 42 23.58 -11.22 4.25
CA LYS A 42 24.81 -10.44 4.27
C LYS A 42 25.89 -11.03 3.37
N GLU A 43 26.10 -12.36 3.42
CA GLU A 43 27.05 -13.07 2.55
C GLU A 43 26.66 -12.95 1.07
N LEU A 44 25.34 -12.94 0.78
CA LEU A 44 24.80 -12.76 -0.56
C LEU A 44 25.04 -11.34 -1.10
N GLY A 45 25.38 -10.38 -0.25
CA GLY A 45 25.65 -9.00 -0.64
C GLY A 45 24.37 -8.14 -0.73
N VAL A 46 23.36 -8.45 0.10
CA VAL A 46 22.13 -7.67 0.17
C VAL A 46 22.36 -6.43 1.05
N ASP A 47 21.91 -5.27 0.59
CA ASP A 47 22.02 -3.99 1.31
C ASP A 47 20.72 -3.59 2.02
N ALA A 48 19.59 -4.08 1.53
CA ALA A 48 18.29 -3.81 2.14
C ALA A 48 17.29 -4.95 1.91
N LEU A 49 16.42 -5.19 2.89
CA LEU A 49 15.31 -6.14 2.79
C LEU A 49 14.00 -5.37 2.62
N TRP A 50 13.27 -5.67 1.58
CA TRP A 50 11.88 -5.27 1.49
C TRP A 50 11.00 -6.44 1.95
N LEU A 51 10.26 -6.23 3.03
CA LEU A 51 9.30 -7.20 3.56
C LEU A 51 7.93 -6.92 2.94
N SER A 52 7.32 -7.93 2.29
CA SER A 52 5.89 -7.89 1.97
C SER A 52 5.08 -7.75 3.26
N PRO A 53 3.79 -7.31 3.23
CA PRO A 53 3.08 -6.92 4.43
C PRO A 53 3.13 -7.96 5.56
N VAL A 54 3.46 -7.49 6.75
CA VAL A 54 3.58 -8.29 7.98
C VAL A 54 2.64 -7.84 9.09
N TYR A 55 1.81 -6.84 8.79
CA TYR A 55 0.85 -6.27 9.73
C TYR A 55 -0.33 -7.22 9.97
N LEU A 56 -1.05 -6.98 11.08
CA LEU A 56 -2.28 -7.71 11.40
C LEU A 56 -3.26 -7.64 10.23
N SER A 57 -3.61 -8.80 9.68
CA SER A 57 -4.44 -8.92 8.49
C SER A 57 -5.28 -10.20 8.50
N PRO A 58 -6.53 -10.18 8.05
CA PRO A 58 -7.31 -11.40 7.76
C PRO A 58 -6.76 -12.24 6.60
N GLN A 59 -5.75 -11.76 5.88
CA GLN A 59 -5.06 -12.47 4.80
C GLN A 59 -5.94 -12.75 3.56
N VAL A 60 -6.95 -11.93 3.32
CA VAL A 60 -7.80 -12.03 2.11
C VAL A 60 -6.96 -11.78 0.85
N ASP A 61 -6.01 -10.85 0.95
CA ASP A 61 -5.07 -10.51 -0.12
C ASP A 61 -3.61 -10.61 0.36
N ASN A 62 -3.25 -11.74 0.97
CA ASN A 62 -1.90 -12.05 1.43
C ASN A 62 -1.22 -10.95 2.27
N GLY A 63 -2.00 -10.28 3.12
CA GLY A 63 -1.51 -9.24 4.02
C GLY A 63 -1.74 -7.81 3.51
N TYR A 64 -2.13 -7.61 2.26
CA TYR A 64 -2.46 -6.28 1.73
C TYR A 64 -3.82 -5.75 2.23
N ASP A 65 -4.62 -6.54 2.91
CA ASP A 65 -5.84 -6.17 3.64
C ASP A 65 -5.50 -5.92 5.13
N ILE A 66 -4.98 -4.74 5.45
CA ILE A 66 -4.43 -4.43 6.78
C ILE A 66 -5.53 -4.03 7.76
N ALA A 67 -5.61 -4.76 8.88
CA ALA A 67 -6.54 -4.48 9.99
C ALA A 67 -5.96 -3.53 11.04
N ASP A 68 -4.65 -3.64 11.32
CA ASP A 68 -3.92 -2.73 12.22
C ASP A 68 -2.50 -2.52 11.71
N TYR A 69 -2.15 -1.27 11.39
CA TYR A 69 -0.85 -0.90 10.85
C TYR A 69 0.30 -0.88 11.85
N ARG A 70 0.01 -0.94 13.16
CA ARG A 70 1.01 -0.87 14.23
C ARG A 70 1.21 -2.20 14.94
N GLN A 71 0.47 -3.22 14.52
CA GLN A 71 0.53 -4.55 15.10
C GLN A 71 1.01 -5.55 14.04
N MET A 72 2.00 -6.37 14.43
CA MET A 72 2.41 -7.53 13.63
C MET A 72 1.30 -8.56 13.60
N ASP A 73 1.15 -9.24 12.46
CA ASP A 73 0.29 -10.41 12.39
C ASP A 73 0.90 -11.54 13.24
N PRO A 74 0.15 -12.11 14.20
CA PRO A 74 0.63 -13.21 15.04
C PRO A 74 1.14 -14.43 14.24
N MET A 75 0.71 -14.58 12.98
CA MET A 75 1.21 -15.60 12.06
C MET A 75 2.73 -15.47 11.84
N PHE A 76 3.25 -14.24 11.84
CA PHE A 76 4.66 -13.97 11.57
C PHE A 76 5.48 -13.70 12.82
N GLY A 77 4.83 -13.47 13.97
CA GLY A 77 5.49 -13.13 15.22
C GLY A 77 4.88 -11.94 15.93
N THR A 78 5.67 -11.28 16.77
CA THR A 78 5.27 -10.13 17.58
C THR A 78 5.94 -8.85 17.09
N ASN A 79 5.46 -7.69 17.59
CA ASN A 79 6.16 -6.43 17.35
C ASN A 79 7.62 -6.48 17.85
N GLN A 80 7.88 -7.18 18.97
CA GLN A 80 9.24 -7.31 19.49
C GLN A 80 10.13 -8.08 18.53
N ASP A 81 9.64 -9.19 17.96
CA ASP A 81 10.41 -9.95 16.95
C ASP A 81 10.78 -9.07 15.75
N MET A 82 9.87 -8.17 15.32
CA MET A 82 10.16 -7.23 14.24
C MET A 82 11.19 -6.18 14.64
N PHE A 83 11.14 -5.66 15.87
CA PHE A 83 12.13 -4.70 16.37
C PHE A 83 13.51 -5.35 16.47
N ASP A 84 13.57 -6.59 16.95
CA ASP A 84 14.81 -7.38 17.03
C ASP A 84 15.36 -7.68 15.63
N LEU A 85 14.49 -7.95 14.64
CA LEU A 85 14.91 -8.11 13.24
C LEU A 85 15.55 -6.82 12.68
N ILE A 86 14.92 -5.66 12.94
CA ILE A 86 15.45 -4.36 12.48
C ILE A 86 16.83 -4.10 13.10
N GLU A 87 16.99 -4.32 14.42
CA GLU A 87 18.26 -4.15 15.11
C GLU A 87 19.33 -5.08 14.54
N MET A 88 19.03 -6.37 14.41
CA MET A 88 19.94 -7.38 13.86
C MET A 88 20.33 -7.06 12.41
N ALA A 89 19.39 -6.60 11.57
CA ALA A 89 19.68 -6.20 10.20
C ALA A 89 20.66 -5.01 10.18
N HIS A 90 20.44 -3.99 11.01
CA HIS A 90 21.31 -2.83 11.12
C HIS A 90 22.71 -3.19 11.61
N GLU A 91 22.85 -4.09 12.58
CA GLU A 91 24.13 -4.62 13.04
C GLU A 91 24.93 -5.32 11.92
N ASN A 92 24.23 -5.77 10.89
CA ASN A 92 24.81 -6.40 9.70
C ASN A 92 24.84 -5.46 8.48
N ASP A 93 24.70 -4.14 8.67
CA ASP A 93 24.64 -3.12 7.60
C ASP A 93 23.54 -3.38 6.56
N ILE A 94 22.44 -4.02 6.95
CA ILE A 94 21.26 -4.27 6.10
C ILE A 94 20.14 -3.36 6.57
N ARG A 95 19.49 -2.65 5.64
CA ARG A 95 18.35 -1.77 5.90
C ARG A 95 17.04 -2.51 5.77
N ILE A 96 15.98 -1.98 6.44
CA ILE A 96 14.64 -2.55 6.37
C ILE A 96 13.68 -1.58 5.66
N ILE A 97 13.02 -2.10 4.63
CA ILE A 97 11.95 -1.45 3.88
C ILE A 97 10.67 -2.21 4.17
N MET A 98 9.65 -1.53 4.66
CA MET A 98 8.34 -2.13 4.87
C MET A 98 7.37 -1.76 3.75
N ASP A 99 6.33 -2.56 3.60
CA ASP A 99 5.26 -2.27 2.65
C ASP A 99 4.30 -1.21 3.22
N PHE A 100 3.97 -0.22 2.41
CA PHE A 100 3.07 0.88 2.75
C PHE A 100 1.80 0.75 1.92
N VAL A 101 0.77 0.18 2.52
CA VAL A 101 -0.54 0.00 1.90
C VAL A 101 -1.47 1.11 2.37
N ALA A 102 -1.69 2.10 1.55
CA ALA A 102 -2.44 3.30 1.97
C ALA A 102 -3.58 3.70 1.01
N ASN A 103 -3.83 2.91 -0.02
CA ASN A 103 -5.01 3.08 -0.85
C ASN A 103 -6.29 2.60 -0.12
N HIS A 104 -6.18 1.53 0.65
CA HIS A 104 -7.27 0.82 1.32
C HIS A 104 -6.82 0.23 2.65
N THR A 105 -7.76 -0.25 3.45
CA THR A 105 -7.51 -1.09 4.63
C THR A 105 -8.27 -2.40 4.49
N SER A 106 -8.10 -3.31 5.47
CA SER A 106 -9.08 -4.39 5.66
C SER A 106 -10.44 -3.82 6.10
N ASP A 107 -11.52 -4.52 5.77
CA ASP A 107 -12.84 -4.30 6.38
C ASP A 107 -12.84 -4.63 7.89
N GLN A 108 -11.82 -5.36 8.38
CA GLN A 108 -11.61 -5.62 9.79
C GLN A 108 -10.87 -4.50 10.52
N CYS A 109 -10.36 -3.47 9.81
CA CYS A 109 -9.79 -2.28 10.42
C CYS A 109 -10.83 -1.57 11.28
N ILE A 110 -10.41 -1.14 12.48
CA ILE A 110 -11.31 -0.45 13.40
C ILE A 110 -11.90 0.82 12.78
N TRP A 111 -11.17 1.51 11.91
CA TRP A 111 -11.65 2.71 11.22
C TRP A 111 -12.85 2.40 10.34
N PHE A 112 -12.80 1.28 9.58
CA PHE A 112 -13.92 0.87 8.73
C PHE A 112 -15.11 0.39 9.54
N LYS A 113 -14.89 -0.42 10.58
CA LYS A 113 -15.94 -0.87 11.48
C LYS A 113 -16.71 0.29 12.13
N GLU A 114 -15.97 1.32 12.56
CA GLU A 114 -16.59 2.53 13.10
C GLU A 114 -17.31 3.34 12.01
N SER A 115 -16.71 3.47 10.83
CA SER A 115 -17.31 4.16 9.67
C SER A 115 -18.65 3.51 9.25
N CYS A 116 -18.78 2.18 9.34
CA CYS A 116 -20.01 1.46 9.02
C CYS A 116 -21.18 1.74 10.00
N LYS A 117 -20.91 2.27 11.20
CA LYS A 117 -21.96 2.53 12.20
C LYS A 117 -22.88 3.69 11.85
N GLY A 118 -22.47 4.59 10.95
CA GLY A 118 -23.28 5.73 10.53
C GLY A 118 -22.48 6.91 10.00
N LYS A 119 -23.20 7.98 9.68
CA LYS A 119 -22.64 9.19 9.06
C LYS A 119 -22.10 10.21 10.10
N ASP A 120 -22.44 10.03 11.38
CA ASP A 120 -22.24 11.03 12.43
C ASP A 120 -21.16 10.60 13.45
N ASN A 121 -20.06 10.02 13.00
CA ASN A 121 -18.92 9.70 13.86
C ASN A 121 -17.59 10.16 13.23
N PHE A 122 -16.52 10.19 14.04
CA PHE A 122 -15.21 10.66 13.60
C PHE A 122 -14.67 9.92 12.38
N PHE A 123 -14.92 8.62 12.28
CA PHE A 123 -14.43 7.77 11.18
C PHE A 123 -15.37 7.74 9.97
N SER A 124 -16.51 8.44 10.02
CA SER A 124 -17.56 8.32 8.98
C SER A 124 -17.01 8.62 7.58
N ASP A 125 -16.11 9.58 7.44
CA ASP A 125 -15.54 10.01 6.15
C ASP A 125 -14.10 9.53 5.92
N PHE A 126 -13.67 8.48 6.65
CA PHE A 126 -12.35 7.88 6.41
C PHE A 126 -12.32 7.05 5.12
N TYR A 127 -13.47 6.64 4.63
CA TYR A 127 -13.64 5.83 3.42
C TYR A 127 -14.53 6.54 2.41
N ILE A 128 -14.51 6.09 1.17
CA ILE A 128 -15.33 6.66 0.10
C ILE A 128 -16.72 6.01 0.13
N TRP A 129 -17.70 6.76 0.56
CA TRP A 129 -19.10 6.35 0.61
C TRP A 129 -19.97 7.12 -0.37
N LYS A 130 -20.96 6.45 -0.96
CA LYS A 130 -21.96 7.07 -1.85
C LYS A 130 -23.37 6.52 -1.58
N ASP A 131 -24.35 7.41 -1.63
CA ASP A 131 -25.74 7.01 -1.69
C ASP A 131 -26.03 6.29 -3.01
N PRO A 132 -26.99 5.35 -3.06
CA PRO A 132 -27.48 4.80 -4.32
C PRO A 132 -28.05 5.90 -5.22
N LYS A 133 -28.08 5.67 -6.51
CA LYS A 133 -28.84 6.55 -7.43
C LYS A 133 -30.33 6.52 -7.07
N PRO A 134 -31.13 7.49 -7.55
CA PRO A 134 -32.57 7.54 -7.23
C PRO A 134 -33.36 6.28 -7.61
N ASP A 135 -32.88 5.50 -8.55
CA ASP A 135 -33.43 4.22 -8.98
C ASP A 135 -32.88 3.01 -8.18
N GLY A 136 -32.06 3.27 -7.16
CA GLY A 136 -31.42 2.24 -6.34
C GLY A 136 -30.15 1.62 -6.94
N SER A 137 -29.74 2.03 -8.13
CA SER A 137 -28.55 1.48 -8.79
C SER A 137 -27.24 2.01 -8.19
N LEU A 138 -26.13 1.36 -8.62
CA LEU A 138 -24.75 1.69 -8.21
C LEU A 138 -24.40 3.15 -8.49
N PRO A 139 -23.52 3.77 -7.68
CA PRO A 139 -23.08 5.16 -7.88
C PRO A 139 -22.50 5.44 -9.29
N ASN A 140 -21.75 4.49 -9.83
CA ASN A 140 -21.26 4.49 -11.21
C ASN A 140 -20.92 3.07 -11.68
N ASN A 141 -20.34 2.94 -12.87
CA ASN A 141 -20.02 1.66 -13.48
C ASN A 141 -18.56 1.22 -13.33
N TRP A 142 -17.83 1.70 -12.29
CA TRP A 142 -16.44 1.31 -12.09
C TRP A 142 -16.32 -0.17 -11.71
N GLY A 143 -15.25 -0.79 -12.22
CA GLY A 143 -14.92 -2.18 -11.91
C GLY A 143 -13.84 -2.31 -10.83
N SER A 144 -13.83 -3.44 -10.14
CA SER A 144 -12.74 -3.86 -9.26
C SER A 144 -11.64 -4.55 -10.05
N ASN A 145 -10.39 -4.43 -9.60
CA ASN A 145 -9.24 -5.16 -10.17
C ASN A 145 -9.40 -6.68 -10.00
N PHE A 146 -10.16 -7.11 -9.00
CA PHE A 146 -10.45 -8.54 -8.76
C PHE A 146 -11.76 -9.01 -9.39
N GLY A 147 -12.36 -8.15 -10.22
CA GLY A 147 -13.58 -8.42 -10.98
C GLY A 147 -14.86 -7.94 -10.29
N GLY A 148 -15.90 -7.75 -11.09
CA GLY A 148 -17.18 -7.21 -10.61
C GLY A 148 -17.16 -5.70 -10.43
N SER A 149 -18.12 -5.18 -9.68
CA SER A 149 -18.26 -3.76 -9.35
C SER A 149 -17.19 -3.33 -8.34
N ALA A 150 -16.77 -2.07 -8.41
CA ALA A 150 -15.96 -1.42 -7.37
C ALA A 150 -16.80 -0.88 -6.19
N TRP A 151 -18.08 -1.18 -6.15
CA TRP A 151 -19.01 -0.71 -5.12
C TRP A 151 -19.68 -1.88 -4.42
N GLU A 152 -19.64 -1.89 -3.08
CA GLU A 152 -20.31 -2.87 -2.24
C GLU A 152 -21.28 -2.17 -1.30
N TRP A 153 -22.47 -2.76 -1.10
CA TRP A 153 -23.51 -2.22 -0.26
C TRP A 153 -23.28 -2.52 1.23
N ASN A 154 -23.49 -1.51 2.06
CA ASN A 154 -23.45 -1.67 3.51
C ASN A 154 -24.84 -1.43 4.12
N GLU A 155 -25.44 -2.47 4.69
CA GLU A 155 -26.79 -2.43 5.26
C GLU A 155 -26.93 -1.49 6.45
N ASN A 156 -25.92 -1.39 7.30
CA ASN A 156 -26.01 -0.54 8.49
C ASN A 156 -26.01 0.94 8.11
N ARG A 157 -25.18 1.29 7.11
CA ARG A 157 -25.00 2.67 6.68
C ARG A 157 -25.96 3.08 5.56
N GLN A 158 -26.58 2.12 4.90
CA GLN A 158 -27.47 2.33 3.73
C GLN A 158 -26.77 3.13 2.63
N GLN A 159 -25.50 2.81 2.40
CA GLN A 159 -24.65 3.40 1.36
C GLN A 159 -23.78 2.33 0.72
N TYR A 160 -23.28 2.65 -0.47
CA TYR A 160 -22.18 1.91 -1.10
C TYR A 160 -20.84 2.45 -0.65
N TYR A 161 -19.84 1.58 -0.39
CA TYR A 161 -18.45 1.98 -0.26
C TYR A 161 -17.64 1.55 -1.48
N LEU A 162 -16.60 2.32 -1.77
CA LEU A 162 -15.68 2.04 -2.87
C LEU A 162 -14.63 1.01 -2.44
N HIS A 163 -14.32 0.07 -3.35
CA HIS A 163 -13.19 -0.84 -3.23
C HIS A 163 -12.57 -1.08 -4.62
N TYR A 164 -11.32 -0.69 -4.81
CA TYR A 164 -10.64 -0.95 -6.07
C TYR A 164 -10.13 -2.39 -6.20
N TYR A 165 -9.99 -3.09 -5.09
CA TYR A 165 -9.55 -4.48 -4.98
C TYR A 165 -10.66 -5.37 -4.42
N ALA A 166 -10.37 -6.28 -3.49
CA ALA A 166 -11.42 -7.09 -2.88
C ALA A 166 -12.45 -6.23 -2.13
N LYS A 167 -13.69 -6.71 -2.01
CA LYS A 167 -14.71 -6.00 -1.23
C LYS A 167 -14.33 -5.87 0.25
N GLU A 168 -13.45 -6.74 0.73
CA GLU A 168 -12.85 -6.70 2.05
C GLU A 168 -11.73 -5.65 2.17
N GLN A 169 -11.42 -4.89 1.07
CA GLN A 169 -10.41 -3.84 1.02
C GLN A 169 -11.04 -2.48 0.69
N PRO A 170 -11.82 -1.86 1.61
CA PRO A 170 -12.46 -0.57 1.39
C PRO A 170 -11.43 0.54 1.18
N ASP A 171 -11.65 1.39 0.18
CA ASP A 171 -10.76 2.47 -0.23
C ASP A 171 -10.82 3.66 0.72
N LEU A 172 -9.66 4.12 1.18
CA LEU A 172 -9.50 5.29 2.04
C LEU A 172 -9.80 6.60 1.31
N ASN A 173 -10.38 7.54 2.05
CA ASN A 173 -10.66 8.90 1.59
C ASN A 173 -9.47 9.84 1.89
N TRP A 174 -8.51 9.93 0.98
CA TRP A 174 -7.36 10.82 1.11
C TRP A 174 -7.69 12.32 1.09
N GLU A 175 -8.90 12.71 0.70
CA GLU A 175 -9.37 14.09 0.86
C GLU A 175 -9.53 14.47 2.34
N ASN A 176 -9.81 13.49 3.20
CA ASN A 176 -9.91 13.70 4.64
C ASN A 176 -8.50 13.87 5.26
N PRO A 177 -8.19 15.04 5.85
CA PRO A 177 -6.85 15.28 6.43
C PRO A 177 -6.55 14.36 7.62
N TYR A 178 -7.56 13.89 8.35
CA TYR A 178 -7.33 12.94 9.44
C TYR A 178 -6.86 11.58 8.93
N VAL A 179 -7.37 11.10 7.80
CA VAL A 179 -6.85 9.88 7.15
C VAL A 179 -5.36 10.03 6.90
N ARG A 180 -4.94 11.15 6.28
CA ARG A 180 -3.52 11.40 6.01
C ARG A 180 -2.68 11.43 7.28
N GLN A 181 -3.15 12.12 8.35
CA GLN A 181 -2.44 12.16 9.63
C GLN A 181 -2.28 10.76 10.25
N TYR A 182 -3.33 9.94 10.26
CA TYR A 182 -3.25 8.57 10.80
C TYR A 182 -2.25 7.71 10.02
N ILE A 183 -2.20 7.88 8.70
CA ILE A 183 -1.22 7.22 7.84
C ILE A 183 0.20 7.71 8.14
N TYR A 184 0.42 9.03 8.26
CA TYR A 184 1.74 9.58 8.59
C TYR A 184 2.20 9.18 10.00
N ASP A 185 1.29 9.09 10.97
CA ASP A 185 1.59 8.64 12.33
C ASP A 185 1.97 7.15 12.38
N MET A 186 1.40 6.33 11.51
CA MET A 186 1.84 4.94 11.32
C MET A 186 3.28 4.89 10.78
N MET A 187 3.58 5.68 9.76
CA MET A 187 4.93 5.73 9.19
C MET A 187 5.96 6.21 10.22
N ARG A 188 5.62 7.25 11.02
CA ARG A 188 6.46 7.76 12.09
C ARG A 188 6.68 6.73 13.20
N PHE A 189 5.65 5.93 13.53
CA PHE A 189 5.77 4.83 14.48
C PHE A 189 6.85 3.83 14.06
N TRP A 190 6.79 3.31 12.83
CA TRP A 190 7.77 2.35 12.34
C TRP A 190 9.15 2.99 12.14
N LYS A 191 9.21 4.25 11.73
CA LYS A 191 10.48 4.99 11.68
C LYS A 191 11.14 5.10 13.05
N ALA A 192 10.37 5.36 14.10
CA ALA A 192 10.88 5.41 15.47
C ALA A 192 11.48 4.06 15.95
N HIS A 193 11.08 2.95 15.31
CA HIS A 193 11.62 1.61 15.55
C HIS A 193 12.68 1.18 14.52
N GLY A 194 13.13 2.09 13.65
CA GLY A 194 14.31 1.87 12.81
C GLY A 194 14.03 1.54 11.34
N VAL A 195 12.79 1.56 10.87
CA VAL A 195 12.51 1.36 9.44
C VAL A 195 13.18 2.43 8.58
N ASP A 196 13.84 2.03 7.49
CA ASP A 196 14.66 2.89 6.63
C ASP A 196 13.95 3.38 5.38
N GLY A 197 12.89 2.70 4.97
CA GLY A 197 12.19 3.05 3.74
C GLY A 197 10.84 2.36 3.59
N TRP A 198 10.14 2.77 2.53
CA TRP A 198 8.80 2.31 2.21
C TRP A 198 8.69 1.84 0.76
N ARG A 199 8.18 0.64 0.56
CA ARG A 199 7.58 0.25 -0.72
C ARG A 199 6.10 0.62 -0.67
N MET A 200 5.67 1.47 -1.57
CA MET A 200 4.34 2.06 -1.53
C MET A 200 3.42 1.36 -2.51
N ASP A 201 2.54 0.55 -1.96
CA ASP A 201 1.53 -0.21 -2.68
C ASP A 201 0.58 0.71 -3.42
N VAL A 202 0.40 0.48 -4.71
CA VAL A 202 -0.50 1.20 -5.63
C VAL A 202 -0.64 2.70 -5.34
N ILE A 203 0.48 3.37 -5.06
CA ILE A 203 0.51 4.77 -4.59
C ILE A 203 -0.18 5.75 -5.54
N THR A 204 -0.29 5.40 -6.81
CA THR A 204 -0.98 6.21 -7.82
C THR A 204 -2.50 6.13 -7.75
N SER A 205 -3.04 5.23 -6.90
CA SER A 205 -4.49 5.04 -6.69
C SER A 205 -5.06 5.84 -5.50
N ILE A 206 -4.25 6.49 -4.67
CA ILE A 206 -4.71 7.14 -3.44
C ILE A 206 -5.67 8.31 -3.66
N SER A 207 -5.58 9.00 -4.80
CA SER A 207 -6.49 10.09 -5.15
C SER A 207 -7.60 9.60 -6.06
N LYS A 208 -8.86 9.91 -5.70
CA LYS A 208 -10.04 9.52 -6.47
C LYS A 208 -10.59 10.72 -7.23
N ASN A 209 -11.18 10.47 -8.40
CA ASN A 209 -12.00 11.47 -9.07
C ASN A 209 -13.37 11.51 -8.37
N LEU A 210 -13.61 12.52 -7.55
CA LEU A 210 -14.83 12.64 -6.73
C LEU A 210 -16.08 13.03 -7.49
N ASP A 211 -15.98 13.35 -8.79
CA ASP A 211 -17.15 13.51 -9.67
C ASP A 211 -17.75 12.15 -10.04
N PHE A 212 -17.01 11.06 -9.82
CA PHE A 212 -17.43 9.68 -10.07
C PHE A 212 -18.03 9.44 -11.45
N PRO A 213 -17.41 9.91 -12.55
CA PRO A 213 -17.93 9.72 -13.89
C PRO A 213 -18.00 8.24 -14.27
N ASP A 214 -18.97 7.87 -15.05
CA ASP A 214 -19.00 6.54 -15.64
C ASP A 214 -17.81 6.31 -16.58
N ASN A 215 -17.24 5.12 -16.57
CA ASN A 215 -16.25 4.66 -17.52
C ASN A 215 -16.90 4.42 -18.90
N LYS A 216 -16.14 4.65 -19.98
CA LYS A 216 -16.60 4.32 -21.35
C LYS A 216 -16.90 2.83 -21.51
N VAL A 217 -16.14 1.99 -20.83
CA VAL A 217 -16.35 0.55 -20.78
C VAL A 217 -16.80 0.20 -19.36
N PRO A 218 -18.03 -0.30 -19.17
CA PRO A 218 -18.51 -0.70 -17.85
C PRO A 218 -17.58 -1.75 -17.20
N LEU A 219 -17.45 -1.67 -15.88
CA LEU A 219 -16.60 -2.53 -15.07
C LEU A 219 -15.10 -2.47 -15.44
N SER A 220 -14.67 -1.43 -16.16
CA SER A 220 -13.23 -1.19 -16.36
C SER A 220 -12.61 -0.46 -15.17
N THR A 221 -11.29 -0.58 -15.03
CA THR A 221 -10.49 0.03 -13.97
C THR A 221 -9.80 1.34 -14.41
N SER A 222 -10.23 1.94 -15.53
CA SER A 222 -9.52 3.04 -16.20
C SER A 222 -9.42 4.35 -15.41
N ASN A 223 -10.22 4.53 -14.35
CA ASN A 223 -10.22 5.72 -13.49
C ASN A 223 -9.54 5.52 -12.13
N GLN A 224 -8.82 4.41 -11.95
CA GLN A 224 -8.27 4.06 -10.63
C GLN A 224 -6.88 4.63 -10.36
N GLN A 225 -6.19 5.10 -11.40
CA GLN A 225 -4.83 5.60 -11.29
C GLN A 225 -4.75 7.10 -11.59
N ASN A 226 -3.74 7.75 -11.00
CA ASN A 226 -3.40 9.14 -11.32
C ASN A 226 -4.55 10.13 -11.10
N GLY A 227 -5.31 9.98 -10.03
CA GLY A 227 -6.40 10.89 -9.67
C GLY A 227 -5.93 12.35 -9.50
N PRO A 228 -6.87 13.31 -9.49
CA PRO A 228 -6.56 14.74 -9.66
C PRO A 228 -5.57 15.32 -8.66
N ARG A 229 -5.57 14.83 -7.41
CA ARG A 229 -4.72 15.34 -6.32
C ARG A 229 -3.58 14.39 -5.91
N MET A 230 -3.36 13.30 -6.67
CA MET A 230 -2.33 12.31 -6.36
C MET A 230 -0.96 12.95 -6.09
N HIS A 231 -0.49 13.78 -7.00
CA HIS A 231 0.80 14.47 -6.85
C HIS A 231 0.86 15.42 -5.65
N GLU A 232 -0.28 16.02 -5.27
CA GLU A 232 -0.38 16.86 -4.08
C GLU A 232 -0.19 16.03 -2.82
N PHE A 233 -0.92 14.91 -2.71
CA PHE A 233 -0.85 14.02 -1.55
C PHE A 233 0.53 13.37 -1.40
N ILE A 234 1.18 12.97 -2.50
CA ILE A 234 2.53 12.40 -2.45
C ILE A 234 3.55 13.46 -1.99
N ARG A 235 3.43 14.72 -2.44
CA ARG A 235 4.29 15.81 -1.95
C ARG A 235 4.06 16.12 -0.48
N GLU A 236 2.80 16.12 -0.02
CA GLU A 236 2.48 16.28 1.40
C GLU A 236 3.11 15.16 2.23
N LEU A 237 2.96 13.90 1.82
CA LEU A 237 3.58 12.74 2.46
C LEU A 237 5.11 12.86 2.49
N ASN A 238 5.72 13.30 1.39
CA ASN A 238 7.17 13.52 1.33
C ASN A 238 7.60 14.58 2.35
N ALA A 239 6.93 15.74 2.40
CA ALA A 239 7.25 16.83 3.30
C ALA A 239 7.01 16.49 4.78
N GLU A 240 5.98 15.68 5.07
CA GLU A 240 5.60 15.32 6.44
C GLU A 240 6.40 14.13 7.01
N VAL A 241 6.87 13.23 6.14
CA VAL A 241 7.50 11.98 6.61
C VAL A 241 8.80 11.65 5.89
N LEU A 242 8.82 11.59 4.55
CA LEU A 242 10.00 11.03 3.86
C LEU A 242 11.22 11.93 3.98
N GLU A 243 11.10 13.23 3.66
CA GLU A 243 12.22 14.17 3.70
C GLU A 243 12.72 14.44 5.13
N PRO A 244 11.85 14.71 6.14
CA PRO A 244 12.28 14.99 7.51
C PRO A 244 13.02 13.84 8.19
N PHE A 245 12.67 12.60 7.86
CA PHE A 245 13.22 11.40 8.48
C PHE A 245 14.22 10.65 7.62
N ASP A 246 14.65 11.22 6.48
CA ASP A 246 15.60 10.64 5.51
C ASP A 246 15.20 9.22 5.07
N MET A 247 13.90 9.01 4.80
CA MET A 247 13.37 7.71 4.42
C MET A 247 13.38 7.52 2.90
N MET A 248 13.81 6.35 2.46
CA MET A 248 13.72 5.94 1.06
C MET A 248 12.27 5.60 0.70
N SER A 249 11.88 5.84 -0.54
CA SER A 249 10.58 5.48 -1.07
C SER A 249 10.66 4.86 -2.48
N VAL A 250 9.93 3.76 -2.67
CA VAL A 250 9.68 3.17 -4.00
C VAL A 250 8.19 2.95 -4.18
N GLY A 251 7.60 3.63 -5.17
CA GLY A 251 6.16 3.58 -5.43
C GLY A 251 5.78 2.58 -6.50
N GLU A 252 4.75 1.80 -6.25
CA GLU A 252 4.13 0.99 -7.28
C GLU A 252 3.24 1.88 -8.16
N SER A 253 3.59 1.98 -9.45
CA SER A 253 2.93 2.82 -10.45
C SER A 253 2.67 2.01 -11.72
N PRO A 254 1.69 1.10 -11.73
CA PRO A 254 1.51 0.11 -12.79
C PRO A 254 1.37 0.71 -14.19
N ASP A 255 0.66 1.83 -14.30
CA ASP A 255 0.33 2.49 -15.56
C ASP A 255 1.29 3.64 -15.92
N ALA A 256 2.34 3.88 -15.11
CA ALA A 256 3.26 4.98 -15.35
C ALA A 256 4.10 4.71 -16.60
N LYS A 257 3.98 5.59 -17.59
CA LYS A 257 4.89 5.67 -18.75
C LYS A 257 6.09 6.55 -18.40
N SER A 258 7.11 6.54 -19.24
CA SER A 258 8.36 7.28 -19.03
C SER A 258 8.17 8.74 -18.61
N TYR A 259 7.21 9.43 -19.20
CA TYR A 259 6.90 10.84 -18.86
C TYR A 259 6.24 10.99 -17.47
N ASP A 260 5.35 10.08 -17.11
CA ASP A 260 4.70 10.09 -15.80
C ASP A 260 5.66 9.62 -14.71
N ALA A 261 6.52 8.65 -15.02
CA ALA A 261 7.63 8.23 -14.17
C ALA A 261 8.51 9.42 -13.76
N TRP A 262 8.91 10.25 -14.72
CA TRP A 262 9.71 11.44 -14.44
C TRP A 262 9.00 12.40 -13.46
N LYS A 263 7.69 12.58 -13.58
CA LYS A 263 6.94 13.44 -12.65
C LYS A 263 6.99 12.92 -11.21
N LEU A 264 6.98 11.61 -11.02
CA LEU A 264 6.99 11.00 -9.69
C LEU A 264 8.38 11.00 -9.04
N VAL A 265 9.47 10.87 -9.83
CA VAL A 265 10.82 10.66 -9.26
C VAL A 265 11.79 11.82 -9.48
N ALA A 266 11.40 12.89 -10.19
CA ALA A 266 12.29 14.03 -10.40
C ALA A 266 12.59 14.75 -9.06
N PRO A 267 13.87 14.93 -8.66
CA PRO A 267 14.22 15.43 -7.32
C PRO A 267 13.58 16.77 -6.96
N GLN A 268 13.41 17.65 -7.95
CA GLN A 268 12.79 18.98 -7.75
C GLN A 268 11.30 18.92 -7.44
N ARG A 269 10.66 17.80 -7.68
CA ARG A 269 9.22 17.61 -7.40
C ARG A 269 8.95 17.17 -5.97
N LYS A 270 9.96 16.59 -5.31
CA LYS A 270 9.85 16.13 -3.92
C LYS A 270 8.66 15.20 -3.73
N GLU A 271 8.60 14.15 -4.53
CA GLU A 271 7.58 13.11 -4.44
C GLU A 271 8.22 11.80 -3.97
N LEU A 272 8.62 10.93 -4.89
CA LEU A 272 9.21 9.61 -4.58
C LEU A 272 10.68 9.54 -5.03
N ASP A 273 11.44 8.59 -4.50
CA ASP A 273 12.81 8.34 -4.94
C ASP A 273 12.87 7.41 -6.16
N MET A 274 12.02 6.38 -6.16
CA MET A 274 11.94 5.37 -7.22
C MET A 274 10.48 4.95 -7.45
N ILE A 275 10.24 4.28 -8.57
CA ILE A 275 8.96 3.61 -8.85
C ILE A 275 9.17 2.26 -9.52
N PHE A 276 8.20 1.36 -9.33
CA PHE A 276 8.00 0.21 -10.20
C PHE A 276 7.04 0.58 -11.33
N THR A 277 7.37 0.17 -12.56
CA THR A 277 6.49 0.26 -13.72
C THR A 277 6.22 -1.12 -14.27
N PHE A 278 5.01 -1.36 -14.77
CA PHE A 278 4.62 -2.68 -15.29
C PHE A 278 4.50 -2.71 -16.82
N GLU A 279 4.88 -1.65 -17.51
CA GLU A 279 4.78 -1.53 -18.96
C GLU A 279 5.48 -2.70 -19.68
N HIS A 280 6.65 -3.12 -19.17
CA HIS A 280 7.42 -4.25 -19.70
C HIS A 280 6.70 -5.59 -19.54
N MET A 281 5.79 -5.75 -18.57
CA MET A 281 4.99 -6.95 -18.36
C MET A 281 3.83 -7.07 -19.35
N HIS A 282 3.63 -6.06 -20.19
CA HIS A 282 2.53 -5.98 -21.16
C HIS A 282 3.01 -5.88 -22.61
N ILE A 283 4.31 -6.07 -22.85
CA ILE A 283 4.93 -5.93 -24.21
C ILE A 283 4.30 -6.89 -25.21
N ASP A 284 3.91 -8.08 -24.79
CA ASP A 284 3.29 -9.13 -25.60
C ASP A 284 1.76 -9.00 -25.71
N ARG A 285 1.16 -8.03 -25.00
CA ARG A 285 -0.28 -7.77 -25.10
C ARG A 285 -0.58 -6.91 -26.33
N GLN A 286 -1.24 -7.47 -27.33
CA GLN A 286 -1.77 -6.66 -28.43
C GLN A 286 -2.95 -5.80 -27.93
N LYS A 287 -3.12 -4.59 -28.53
CA LYS A 287 -4.30 -3.74 -28.28
C LYS A 287 -5.57 -4.57 -28.58
N GLY A 288 -6.24 -5.02 -27.52
CA GLY A 288 -7.52 -5.72 -27.66
C GLY A 288 -7.58 -7.14 -27.11
N GLY A 289 -6.57 -7.65 -26.44
CA GLY A 289 -6.68 -8.93 -25.77
C GLY A 289 -5.39 -9.72 -25.65
N ILE A 290 -5.35 -10.59 -24.68
CA ILE A 290 -4.38 -11.68 -24.61
C ILE A 290 -4.56 -12.49 -25.88
N ASN A 291 -3.53 -12.62 -26.72
CA ASN A 291 -3.54 -13.68 -27.73
C ASN A 291 -3.62 -15.00 -26.99
N GLY A 292 -4.84 -15.53 -26.91
CA GLY A 292 -5.07 -16.83 -26.33
C GLY A 292 -4.24 -17.87 -27.07
N ARG A 293 -3.41 -18.55 -26.33
CA ARG A 293 -3.17 -19.98 -26.54
C ARG A 293 -3.77 -20.72 -25.38
#